data_1a778790fa8678181dcbb9fa3acc9d19
#
_entry.id   1a778790fa8678181dcbb9fa3acc9d19
#
_cell.length_a   1.000
_cell.length_b   1.000
_cell.length_c   1.000
_cell.angle_alpha   90.00
_cell.angle_beta   90.00
_cell.angle_gamma   90.00
#
_symmetry.space_group_name_H-M   'P 1'
#
loop_
_entity.id
_entity.type
_entity.pdbx_description
1 polymer ?
#
loop_
_entity_poly.entity_id
_entity_poly.type
_entity_poly.pdbx_seq_one_letter_code
_entity_poly.pdbx_strand_id
1 'polypeptide(L)'
;MIKFLDDGNIDMDVLEIGDIVDIQLLQNFQDNFAIGMNCASVTVDRNGNPVTRPSSYTKFCSEFVNKSMIGQKRCAESHHQMGLEAARTGRPYIGQCHAGLIDFAAPIIINNELIGTVLGGQILADKPEEDLCRKVAREIAVNENELVKAVNGVTISKRQNITAAAEVLFIVVNALAKNGYTRIKLENIAKQLSDKFVEISATLEELATASQTVTEQQQKLNNEIDKVGKFNEKINDILKSITKMATNTRILGINSSIEAAHAGEAGKGFAIVAREIQTLAESSKEISDEILQFTSQIKVSIDTTIDHSQMTLDTTQAQSSEIEEVANNVQQMVHLTYELDNMMKSVE
;
A
#
# COMPACT_ATOMS: atom_id res chain seq x y z
N MET A 1 5.68 16.29 15.43
CA MET A 1 5.92 15.04 14.66
C MET A 1 4.57 14.49 14.28
N ILE A 2 4.31 14.36 12.99
CA ILE A 2 3.01 13.91 12.45
C ILE A 2 2.75 12.47 12.91
N LYS A 3 1.57 12.22 13.44
CA LYS A 3 1.16 10.90 13.91
C LYS A 3 0.21 10.28 12.87
N PHE A 4 0.49 9.04 12.50
CA PHE A 4 -0.37 8.24 11.63
C PHE A 4 -1.13 7.21 12.46
N LEU A 5 -2.37 6.96 12.08
CA LEU A 5 -3.22 5.91 12.61
C LEU A 5 -2.85 4.55 11.95
N ASP A 6 -3.34 3.45 12.51
CA ASP A 6 -3.06 2.10 12.00
C ASP A 6 -3.54 1.87 10.55
N ASP A 7 -4.52 2.63 10.09
CA ASP A 7 -5.03 2.62 8.72
C ASP A 7 -4.21 3.49 7.74
N GLY A 8 -3.11 4.10 8.22
CA GLY A 8 -2.24 4.98 7.44
C GLY A 8 -2.76 6.41 7.26
N ASN A 9 -3.90 6.76 7.85
CA ASN A 9 -4.40 8.13 7.86
C ASN A 9 -3.68 8.97 8.92
N ILE A 10 -3.62 10.30 8.67
CA ILE A 10 -3.06 11.25 9.63
C ILE A 10 -4.04 11.41 10.80
N ASP A 11 -3.52 11.38 12.02
CA ASP A 11 -4.28 11.66 13.24
C ASP A 11 -4.62 13.16 13.28
N MET A 12 -5.88 13.48 12.96
CA MET A 12 -6.35 14.86 12.84
C MET A 12 -6.43 15.59 14.19
N ASP A 13 -6.54 14.86 15.30
CA ASP A 13 -6.64 15.46 16.65
C ASP A 13 -5.35 16.18 17.05
N VAL A 14 -4.22 15.69 16.57
CA VAL A 14 -2.87 16.22 16.88
C VAL A 14 -2.23 17.00 15.72
N LEU A 15 -2.89 17.06 14.56
CA LEU A 15 -2.37 17.78 13.41
C LEU A 15 -2.41 19.31 13.65
N GLU A 16 -1.27 19.96 13.47
CA GLU A 16 -1.11 21.40 13.64
C GLU A 16 -0.86 22.10 12.27
N ILE A 17 -1.06 23.41 12.21
CA ILE A 17 -0.80 24.22 11.00
C ILE A 17 0.66 24.02 10.54
N GLY A 18 1.61 24.05 11.46
CA GLY A 18 3.03 23.92 11.18
C GLY A 18 3.45 22.56 10.63
N ASP A 19 2.61 21.53 10.74
CA ASP A 19 2.85 20.24 10.13
C ASP A 19 2.56 20.25 8.62
N ILE A 20 1.58 21.05 8.18
CA ILE A 20 1.07 21.09 6.80
C ILE A 20 1.48 22.34 6.01
N VAL A 21 1.85 23.42 6.68
CA VAL A 21 2.26 24.66 6.03
C VAL A 21 3.54 25.16 6.68
N ASP A 22 4.54 25.51 5.86
CA ASP A 22 5.73 26.21 6.36
C ASP A 22 5.30 27.54 7.00
N ILE A 23 5.61 27.71 8.30
CA ILE A 23 5.18 28.88 9.09
C ILE A 23 5.85 30.17 8.59
N GLN A 24 7.06 30.09 8.03
CA GLN A 24 7.74 31.27 7.48
C GLN A 24 7.11 31.70 6.16
N LEU A 25 6.74 30.75 5.30
CA LEU A 25 5.98 31.02 4.07
C LEU A 25 4.62 31.63 4.40
N LEU A 26 3.92 31.07 5.38
CA LEU A 26 2.63 31.58 5.84
C LEU A 26 2.75 33.01 6.40
N GLN A 27 3.80 33.28 7.20
CA GLN A 27 4.10 34.63 7.71
C GLN A 27 4.39 35.59 6.57
N ASN A 28 5.21 35.23 5.60
CA ASN A 28 5.53 36.08 4.45
C ASN A 28 4.28 36.41 3.61
N PHE A 29 3.44 35.41 3.36
CA PHE A 29 2.16 35.58 2.71
C PHE A 29 1.28 36.55 3.51
N GLN A 30 1.10 36.33 4.80
CA GLN A 30 0.30 37.11 5.71
C GLN A 30 0.77 38.55 5.78
N ASP A 31 2.08 38.81 5.86
CA ASP A 31 2.66 40.16 5.89
C ASP A 31 2.33 40.94 4.62
N ASN A 32 2.52 40.34 3.44
CA ASN A 32 2.25 40.97 2.16
C ASN A 32 0.73 41.14 1.91
N PHE A 33 -0.08 40.18 2.32
CA PHE A 33 -1.52 40.27 2.29
C PHE A 33 -2.02 41.46 3.13
N ALA A 34 -1.53 41.59 4.37
CA ALA A 34 -1.91 42.68 5.27
C ALA A 34 -1.54 44.04 4.71
N ILE A 35 -0.37 44.20 4.10
CA ILE A 35 0.06 45.45 3.43
C ILE A 35 -0.81 45.72 2.21
N GLY A 36 -0.99 44.73 1.32
CA GLY A 36 -1.72 44.87 0.06
C GLY A 36 -3.22 45.21 0.24
N MET A 37 -3.83 44.61 1.30
CA MET A 37 -5.24 44.84 1.62
C MET A 37 -5.46 46.00 2.63
N ASN A 38 -4.38 46.64 3.08
CA ASN A 38 -4.40 47.70 4.09
C ASN A 38 -5.21 47.29 5.34
N CYS A 39 -4.95 46.12 5.87
CA CYS A 39 -5.61 45.55 7.04
C CYS A 39 -4.60 44.87 7.94
N ALA A 40 -4.98 44.53 9.17
CA ALA A 40 -4.21 43.64 10.02
C ALA A 40 -4.44 42.19 9.65
N SER A 41 -3.47 41.30 9.95
CA SER A 41 -3.65 39.85 9.83
C SER A 41 -2.89 39.09 10.89
N VAL A 42 -3.40 37.92 11.26
CA VAL A 42 -2.75 36.94 12.14
C VAL A 42 -3.31 35.54 11.88
N THR A 43 -2.46 34.52 11.95
CA THR A 43 -2.89 33.12 11.93
C THR A 43 -2.96 32.60 13.35
N VAL A 44 -4.06 31.91 13.66
CA VAL A 44 -4.30 31.31 14.97
C VAL A 44 -4.55 29.80 14.85
N ASP A 45 -4.23 29.06 15.91
CA ASP A 45 -4.56 27.65 16.03
C ASP A 45 -6.07 27.41 16.21
N ARG A 46 -6.46 26.12 16.36
CA ARG A 46 -7.87 25.75 16.59
C ARG A 46 -8.48 26.33 17.87
N ASN A 47 -7.66 26.80 18.80
CA ASN A 47 -8.08 27.40 20.07
C ASN A 47 -8.09 28.94 20.04
N GLY A 48 -7.67 29.55 18.94
CA GLY A 48 -7.57 30.99 18.76
C GLY A 48 -6.25 31.60 19.26
N ASN A 49 -5.25 30.80 19.59
CA ASN A 49 -3.92 31.30 20.00
C ASN A 49 -3.06 31.61 18.75
N PRO A 50 -2.29 32.70 18.75
CA PRO A 50 -1.46 33.07 17.62
C PRO A 50 -0.38 32.04 17.30
N VAL A 51 -0.33 31.61 16.02
CA VAL A 51 0.72 30.74 15.43
C VAL A 51 1.75 31.61 14.70
N THR A 52 1.30 32.70 14.07
CA THR A 52 2.17 33.68 13.41
C THR A 52 2.28 34.96 14.22
N ARG A 53 3.28 35.77 13.89
CA ARG A 53 3.36 37.15 14.44
C ARG A 53 2.28 38.02 13.79
N PRO A 54 1.67 38.94 14.54
CA PRO A 54 0.73 39.91 14.00
C PRO A 54 1.33 40.77 12.90
N SER A 55 0.63 40.93 11.77
CA SER A 55 1.03 41.74 10.62
C SER A 55 0.17 43.00 10.53
N SER A 56 0.78 44.16 10.35
CA SER A 56 0.13 45.48 10.15
C SER A 56 -0.91 45.83 11.20
N TYR A 57 -0.72 45.43 12.46
CA TYR A 57 -1.67 45.75 13.53
C TYR A 57 -1.75 47.26 13.77
N THR A 58 -2.99 47.73 13.85
CA THR A 58 -3.26 49.16 14.19
C THR A 58 -2.81 49.48 15.62
N LYS A 59 -2.48 50.73 15.87
CA LYS A 59 -2.17 51.19 17.25
C LYS A 59 -3.31 50.93 18.22
N PHE A 60 -4.55 50.97 17.78
CA PHE A 60 -5.71 50.61 18.58
C PHE A 60 -5.59 49.23 19.18
N CYS A 61 -5.22 48.22 18.37
CA CYS A 61 -5.06 46.84 18.84
C CYS A 61 -3.70 46.64 19.50
N SER A 62 -2.60 47.07 18.89
CA SER A 62 -1.22 46.71 19.36
C SER A 62 -0.83 47.43 20.66
N GLU A 63 -1.28 48.70 20.85
CA GLU A 63 -0.87 49.50 22.00
C GLU A 63 -1.90 49.53 23.12
N PHE A 64 -3.17 49.22 22.85
CA PHE A 64 -4.23 49.28 23.85
C PHE A 64 -4.89 47.93 24.09
N VAL A 65 -5.54 47.32 23.06
CA VAL A 65 -6.31 46.09 23.27
C VAL A 65 -5.39 44.93 23.67
N ASN A 66 -4.29 44.71 22.94
CA ASN A 66 -3.37 43.55 23.18
C ASN A 66 -2.38 43.82 24.33
N LYS A 67 -2.26 45.05 24.87
CA LYS A 67 -1.52 45.30 26.10
C LYS A 67 -2.34 44.99 27.36
N SER A 68 -3.64 44.93 27.26
CA SER A 68 -4.52 44.51 28.34
C SER A 68 -4.65 43.00 28.38
N MET A 69 -4.44 42.37 29.55
CA MET A 69 -4.67 40.92 29.74
C MET A 69 -6.12 40.53 29.41
N ILE A 70 -7.10 41.41 29.76
CA ILE A 70 -8.50 41.18 29.46
C ILE A 70 -8.74 41.29 27.97
N GLY A 71 -8.13 42.28 27.32
CA GLY A 71 -8.18 42.43 25.86
C GLY A 71 -7.60 41.25 25.10
N GLN A 72 -6.42 40.79 25.48
CA GLN A 72 -5.81 39.58 24.87
C GLN A 72 -6.72 38.34 24.95
N LYS A 73 -7.27 38.04 26.14
CA LYS A 73 -8.17 36.92 26.32
C LYS A 73 -9.41 37.03 25.43
N ARG A 74 -10.02 38.22 25.37
CA ARG A 74 -11.20 38.49 24.53
C ARG A 74 -10.87 38.43 23.02
N CYS A 75 -9.65 38.83 22.62
CA CYS A 75 -9.19 38.63 21.23
C CYS A 75 -9.13 37.14 20.91
N ALA A 76 -8.47 36.28 21.73
CA ALA A 76 -8.40 34.88 21.51
C ALA A 76 -9.78 34.21 21.42
N GLU A 77 -10.69 34.56 22.34
CA GLU A 77 -12.10 34.11 22.30
C GLU A 77 -12.84 34.57 21.03
N SER A 78 -12.64 35.82 20.61
CA SER A 78 -13.25 36.37 19.38
C SER A 78 -12.71 35.65 18.13
N HIS A 79 -11.41 35.45 18.03
CA HIS A 79 -10.75 34.73 16.95
C HIS A 79 -11.22 33.29 16.86
N HIS A 80 -11.29 32.58 18.00
CA HIS A 80 -11.80 31.20 18.06
C HIS A 80 -13.25 31.10 17.58
N GLN A 81 -14.14 31.98 18.07
CA GLN A 81 -15.56 32.00 17.66
C GLN A 81 -15.73 32.30 16.16
N MET A 82 -14.96 33.26 15.63
CA MET A 82 -14.99 33.54 14.18
C MET A 82 -14.49 32.34 13.35
N GLY A 83 -13.46 31.66 13.82
CA GLY A 83 -12.95 30.43 13.20
C GLY A 83 -13.99 29.31 13.16
N LEU A 84 -14.69 29.08 14.27
CA LEU A 84 -15.76 28.08 14.37
C LEU A 84 -16.94 28.41 13.43
N GLU A 85 -17.36 29.68 13.39
CA GLU A 85 -18.44 30.11 12.47
C GLU A 85 -18.04 29.95 11.00
N ALA A 86 -16.81 30.33 10.65
CA ALA A 86 -16.26 30.10 9.33
C ALA A 86 -16.18 28.61 8.98
N ALA A 87 -15.71 27.76 9.89
CA ALA A 87 -15.64 26.31 9.71
C ALA A 87 -17.02 25.68 9.52
N ARG A 88 -18.03 26.12 10.29
CA ARG A 88 -19.41 25.63 10.18
C ARG A 88 -20.02 25.82 8.79
N THR A 89 -19.66 26.92 8.12
CA THR A 89 -20.17 27.24 6.77
C THR A 89 -19.24 26.73 5.65
N GLY A 90 -18.01 26.37 5.98
CA GLY A 90 -16.96 26.07 5.01
C GLY A 90 -16.54 27.28 4.15
N ARG A 91 -16.82 28.52 4.62
CA ARG A 91 -16.57 29.78 3.92
C ARG A 91 -16.01 30.83 4.87
N PRO A 92 -15.40 31.91 4.35
CA PRO A 92 -14.98 33.01 5.20
C PRO A 92 -16.16 33.60 5.99
N TYR A 93 -15.91 33.86 7.25
CA TYR A 93 -16.85 34.60 8.11
C TYR A 93 -16.40 36.05 8.28
N ILE A 94 -17.31 36.98 8.16
CA ILE A 94 -17.06 38.42 8.37
C ILE A 94 -17.94 38.88 9.52
N GLY A 95 -17.34 39.40 10.57
CA GLY A 95 -18.04 39.82 11.77
C GLY A 95 -17.34 40.97 12.50
N GLN A 96 -17.94 41.41 13.60
CA GLN A 96 -17.31 42.36 14.53
C GLN A 96 -16.62 41.62 15.65
N CYS A 97 -15.38 42.00 15.96
CA CYS A 97 -14.67 41.50 17.12
C CYS A 97 -15.19 42.20 18.42
N HIS A 98 -14.72 41.69 19.56
CA HIS A 98 -15.12 42.23 20.87
C HIS A 98 -14.83 43.76 21.03
N ALA A 99 -13.89 44.28 20.27
CA ALA A 99 -13.52 45.71 20.31
C ALA A 99 -14.27 46.58 19.29
N GLY A 100 -15.25 46.00 18.55
CA GLY A 100 -16.11 46.71 17.61
C GLY A 100 -15.50 46.89 16.22
N LEU A 101 -14.33 46.36 15.93
CA LEU A 101 -13.74 46.38 14.60
C LEU A 101 -14.25 45.22 13.76
N ILE A 102 -14.28 45.39 12.44
CA ILE A 102 -14.61 44.35 11.48
C ILE A 102 -13.36 43.48 11.29
N ASP A 103 -13.52 42.19 11.55
CA ASP A 103 -12.56 41.15 11.22
C ASP A 103 -13.22 40.13 10.29
N PHE A 104 -12.41 39.41 9.54
CA PHE A 104 -12.83 38.28 8.75
C PHE A 104 -11.91 37.07 9.02
N ALA A 105 -12.50 35.90 9.02
CA ALA A 105 -11.84 34.64 9.34
C ALA A 105 -11.88 33.72 8.14
N ALA A 106 -10.70 33.27 7.68
CA ALA A 106 -10.54 32.25 6.67
C ALA A 106 -10.16 30.95 7.39
N PRO A 107 -11.07 29.98 7.51
CA PRO A 107 -10.78 28.73 8.21
C PRO A 107 -9.86 27.87 7.37
N ILE A 108 -8.89 27.22 8.01
CA ILE A 108 -8.06 26.16 7.42
C ILE A 108 -8.74 24.84 7.75
N ILE A 109 -9.34 24.22 6.73
CA ILE A 109 -10.13 22.98 6.92
C ILE A 109 -9.47 21.84 6.15
N ILE A 110 -9.16 20.76 6.87
CA ILE A 110 -8.66 19.51 6.31
C ILE A 110 -9.60 18.37 6.77
N ASN A 111 -10.11 17.58 5.84
CA ASN A 111 -11.03 16.47 6.13
C ASN A 111 -12.25 16.87 6.98
N ASN A 112 -12.81 18.07 6.74
CA ASN A 112 -13.91 18.66 7.49
C ASN A 112 -13.58 19.08 8.94
N GLU A 113 -12.31 19.08 9.33
CA GLU A 113 -11.87 19.53 10.65
C GLU A 113 -11.15 20.87 10.55
N LEU A 114 -11.43 21.76 11.52
CA LEU A 114 -10.76 23.02 11.66
C LEU A 114 -9.37 22.80 12.27
N ILE A 115 -8.32 23.13 11.49
CA ILE A 115 -6.93 23.06 11.95
C ILE A 115 -6.47 24.38 12.55
N GLY A 116 -7.01 25.49 12.02
CA GLY A 116 -6.75 26.84 12.48
C GLY A 116 -7.44 27.85 11.62
N THR A 117 -7.15 29.14 11.85
CA THR A 117 -7.82 30.23 11.13
C THR A 117 -6.82 31.31 10.80
N VAL A 118 -6.83 31.78 9.56
CA VAL A 118 -6.15 33.06 9.22
C VAL A 118 -7.16 34.18 9.31
N LEU A 119 -6.87 35.14 10.14
CA LEU A 119 -7.68 36.29 10.40
C LEU A 119 -7.12 37.52 9.63
N GLY A 120 -8.00 38.27 9.06
CA GLY A 120 -7.71 39.60 8.55
C GLY A 120 -8.72 40.58 9.10
N GLY A 121 -8.34 41.85 9.26
CA GLY A 121 -9.31 42.81 9.75
C GLY A 121 -8.70 44.02 10.41
N GLN A 122 -9.23 44.39 11.56
CA GLN A 122 -9.02 45.69 12.22
C GLN A 122 -9.43 46.82 11.31
N ILE A 123 -10.61 46.70 10.72
CA ILE A 123 -11.18 47.63 9.70
C ILE A 123 -12.50 48.17 10.23
N LEU A 124 -12.86 49.35 9.74
CA LEU A 124 -14.20 49.94 9.92
C LEU A 124 -14.92 50.04 8.57
N ALA A 125 -16.24 49.85 8.56
CA ALA A 125 -17.06 50.10 7.38
C ALA A 125 -17.43 51.59 7.27
N ASP A 126 -17.60 52.23 8.43
CA ASP A 126 -18.04 53.59 8.59
C ASP A 126 -17.18 54.31 9.64
N LYS A 127 -17.49 55.57 9.93
CA LYS A 127 -16.81 56.36 10.99
C LYS A 127 -16.95 55.66 12.34
N PRO A 128 -15.88 55.65 13.18
CA PRO A 128 -15.90 54.99 14.48
C PRO A 128 -16.97 55.61 15.42
N GLU A 129 -17.64 54.75 16.17
CA GLU A 129 -18.58 55.13 17.21
C GLU A 129 -17.81 55.35 18.52
N GLU A 130 -17.62 56.61 18.92
CA GLU A 130 -16.85 56.97 20.10
C GLU A 130 -17.41 56.35 21.40
N ASP A 131 -18.73 56.29 21.54
CA ASP A 131 -19.37 55.73 22.75
C ASP A 131 -19.08 54.22 22.90
N LEU A 132 -19.04 53.47 21.78
CA LEU A 132 -18.64 52.08 21.78
C LEU A 132 -17.17 51.94 22.19
N CYS A 133 -16.27 52.77 21.65
CA CYS A 133 -14.85 52.76 22.02
C CYS A 133 -14.65 53.06 23.53
N ARG A 134 -15.38 53.99 24.09
CA ARG A 134 -15.35 54.31 25.54
C ARG A 134 -15.84 53.12 26.38
N LYS A 135 -16.89 52.46 25.94
CA LYS A 135 -17.39 51.24 26.59
C LYS A 135 -16.32 50.14 26.56
N VAL A 136 -15.73 49.85 25.39
CA VAL A 136 -14.65 48.85 25.28
C VAL A 136 -13.46 49.21 26.17
N ALA A 137 -13.04 50.49 26.18
CA ALA A 137 -11.93 50.93 27.04
C ALA A 137 -12.15 50.59 28.55
N ARG A 138 -13.36 50.85 29.05
CA ARG A 138 -13.73 50.47 30.44
C ARG A 138 -13.71 48.97 30.64
N GLU A 139 -14.22 48.20 29.70
CA GLU A 139 -14.27 46.73 29.80
C GLU A 139 -12.90 46.07 29.80
N ILE A 140 -11.93 46.64 29.08
CA ILE A 140 -10.55 46.11 29.03
C ILE A 140 -9.57 46.88 29.94
N ALA A 141 -10.08 47.81 30.74
CA ALA A 141 -9.32 48.60 31.70
C ALA A 141 -8.16 49.42 31.09
N VAL A 142 -8.43 50.15 30.00
CA VAL A 142 -7.50 51.12 29.33
C VAL A 142 -8.05 52.53 29.32
N ASN A 143 -7.20 53.51 28.97
CA ASN A 143 -7.61 54.92 28.96
C ASN A 143 -8.62 55.19 27.82
N GLU A 144 -9.82 55.69 28.15
CA GLU A 144 -10.89 55.91 27.21
C GLU A 144 -10.51 56.93 26.12
N ASN A 145 -9.92 58.09 26.49
CA ASN A 145 -9.60 59.14 25.55
C ASN A 145 -8.48 58.76 24.58
N GLU A 146 -7.52 57.96 25.05
CA GLU A 146 -6.45 57.45 24.19
C GLU A 146 -6.96 56.40 23.23
N LEU A 147 -7.84 55.48 23.67
CA LEU A 147 -8.46 54.48 22.79
C LEU A 147 -9.33 55.10 21.73
N VAL A 148 -10.18 56.12 22.06
CA VAL A 148 -10.97 56.91 21.11
C VAL A 148 -10.06 57.62 20.13
N LYS A 149 -8.93 58.18 20.55
CA LYS A 149 -7.97 58.82 19.63
C LYS A 149 -7.31 57.78 18.71
N ALA A 150 -7.00 56.59 19.19
CA ALA A 150 -6.37 55.54 18.41
C ALA A 150 -7.29 54.94 17.36
N VAL A 151 -8.61 54.84 17.58
CA VAL A 151 -9.57 54.31 16.60
C VAL A 151 -9.69 55.16 15.34
N ASN A 152 -9.41 56.46 15.42
CA ASN A 152 -9.38 57.34 14.24
C ASN A 152 -8.25 57.00 13.26
N GLY A 153 -7.26 56.21 13.66
CA GLY A 153 -6.21 55.68 12.79
C GLY A 153 -6.54 54.34 12.15
N VAL A 154 -7.71 53.78 12.43
CA VAL A 154 -8.16 52.51 11.85
C VAL A 154 -8.65 52.74 10.42
N THR A 155 -8.26 51.85 9.51
CA THR A 155 -8.66 51.91 8.09
C THR A 155 -10.18 51.80 7.92
N ILE A 156 -10.77 52.64 7.12
CA ILE A 156 -12.17 52.54 6.67
C ILE A 156 -12.17 51.91 5.28
N SER A 157 -12.85 50.78 5.08
CA SER A 157 -12.90 50.05 3.81
C SER A 157 -14.33 49.70 3.42
N LYS A 158 -14.60 49.73 2.11
CA LYS A 158 -15.90 49.33 1.57
C LYS A 158 -16.15 47.85 1.82
N ARG A 159 -17.40 47.49 2.13
CA ARG A 159 -17.80 46.12 2.42
C ARG A 159 -17.41 45.14 1.30
N GLN A 160 -17.50 45.56 0.04
CA GLN A 160 -17.09 44.75 -1.11
C GLN A 160 -15.60 44.37 -1.07
N ASN A 161 -14.72 45.30 -0.66
CA ASN A 161 -13.29 45.07 -0.57
C ASN A 161 -12.97 44.11 0.60
N ILE A 162 -13.70 44.24 1.72
CA ILE A 162 -13.57 43.35 2.88
C ILE A 162 -13.94 41.89 2.48
N THR A 163 -15.06 41.75 1.75
CA THR A 163 -15.49 40.43 1.25
C THR A 163 -14.48 39.84 0.28
N ALA A 164 -13.96 40.62 -0.66
CA ALA A 164 -12.96 40.14 -1.62
C ALA A 164 -11.65 39.75 -0.92
N ALA A 165 -11.21 40.51 0.09
CA ALA A 165 -10.03 40.20 0.87
C ALA A 165 -10.22 38.87 1.64
N ALA A 166 -11.38 38.65 2.26
CA ALA A 166 -11.71 37.40 2.96
C ALA A 166 -11.69 36.18 2.03
N GLU A 167 -12.25 36.31 0.81
CA GLU A 167 -12.26 35.24 -0.19
C GLU A 167 -10.84 34.93 -0.70
N VAL A 168 -10.02 35.94 -1.00
CA VAL A 168 -8.62 35.73 -1.43
C VAL A 168 -7.83 35.02 -0.34
N LEU A 169 -7.96 35.45 0.91
CA LEU A 169 -7.30 34.84 2.04
C LEU A 169 -7.69 33.34 2.17
N PHE A 170 -9.00 33.09 2.11
CA PHE A 170 -9.54 31.71 2.20
C PHE A 170 -9.02 30.80 1.08
N ILE A 171 -9.04 31.26 -0.17
CA ILE A 171 -8.56 30.47 -1.31
C ILE A 171 -7.09 30.12 -1.14
N VAL A 172 -6.26 31.10 -0.80
CA VAL A 172 -4.81 30.88 -0.72
C VAL A 172 -4.44 29.97 0.45
N VAL A 173 -4.96 30.26 1.66
CA VAL A 173 -4.56 29.47 2.84
C VAL A 173 -5.05 28.02 2.77
N ASN A 174 -6.22 27.77 2.20
CA ASN A 174 -6.69 26.42 1.98
C ASN A 174 -5.94 25.69 0.86
N ALA A 175 -5.49 26.40 -0.18
CA ALA A 175 -4.62 25.83 -1.19
C ALA A 175 -3.27 25.39 -0.59
N LEU A 176 -2.64 26.25 0.23
CA LEU A 176 -1.39 25.92 0.91
C LEU A 176 -1.56 24.74 1.87
N ALA A 177 -2.58 24.78 2.71
CA ALA A 177 -2.84 23.72 3.69
C ALA A 177 -3.15 22.37 3.01
N LYS A 178 -3.98 22.37 1.96
CA LYS A 178 -4.31 21.16 1.20
C LYS A 178 -3.09 20.57 0.49
N ASN A 179 -2.24 21.42 -0.09
CA ASN A 179 -1.01 20.97 -0.73
C ASN A 179 -0.07 20.30 0.28
N GLY A 180 0.16 20.93 1.43
CA GLY A 180 0.99 20.36 2.48
C GLY A 180 0.43 19.04 3.03
N TYR A 181 -0.87 18.98 3.29
CA TYR A 181 -1.53 17.74 3.72
C TYR A 181 -1.39 16.61 2.68
N THR A 182 -1.58 16.94 1.40
CA THR A 182 -1.44 15.97 0.31
C THR A 182 0.01 15.46 0.20
N ARG A 183 1.00 16.36 0.35
CA ARG A 183 2.42 16.01 0.36
C ARG A 183 2.72 14.98 1.45
N ILE A 184 2.31 15.23 2.68
CA ILE A 184 2.53 14.30 3.81
C ILE A 184 1.91 12.93 3.54
N LYS A 185 0.71 12.89 2.99
CA LYS A 185 0.06 11.63 2.60
C LYS A 185 0.87 10.88 1.54
N LEU A 186 1.35 11.59 0.53
CA LEU A 186 2.16 10.99 -0.54
C LEU A 186 3.49 10.46 -0.03
N GLU A 187 4.18 11.19 0.87
CA GLU A 187 5.41 10.74 1.53
C GLU A 187 5.19 9.43 2.29
N ASN A 188 4.10 9.33 3.06
CA ASN A 188 3.76 8.11 3.77
C ASN A 188 3.45 6.94 2.83
N ILE A 189 2.70 7.19 1.75
CA ILE A 189 2.41 6.17 0.72
C ILE A 189 3.69 5.71 0.03
N ALA A 190 4.58 6.63 -0.35
CA ALA A 190 5.86 6.29 -0.97
C ALA A 190 6.72 5.40 -0.06
N LYS A 191 6.77 5.72 1.24
CA LYS A 191 7.45 4.89 2.24
C LYS A 191 6.86 3.49 2.32
N GLN A 192 5.54 3.37 2.45
CA GLN A 192 4.86 2.07 2.50
C GLN A 192 5.07 1.24 1.23
N LEU A 193 5.07 1.88 0.06
CA LEU A 193 5.38 1.22 -1.22
C LEU A 193 6.81 0.69 -1.24
N SER A 194 7.79 1.49 -0.78
CA SER A 194 9.19 1.06 -0.67
C SER A 194 9.33 -0.19 0.20
N ASP A 195 8.70 -0.19 1.38
CA ASP A 195 8.72 -1.34 2.29
C ASP A 195 8.10 -2.59 1.65
N LYS A 196 6.98 -2.43 0.91
CA LYS A 196 6.33 -3.53 0.18
C LYS A 196 7.18 -4.08 -0.97
N PHE A 197 7.92 -3.24 -1.67
CA PHE A 197 8.82 -3.70 -2.73
C PHE A 197 9.99 -4.53 -2.19
N VAL A 198 10.49 -4.21 -1.00
CA VAL A 198 11.49 -5.04 -0.31
C VAL A 198 10.92 -6.43 0.00
N GLU A 199 9.69 -6.51 0.52
CA GLU A 199 9.01 -7.76 0.80
C GLU A 199 8.78 -8.60 -0.47
N ILE A 200 8.32 -7.96 -1.56
CA ILE A 200 8.13 -8.63 -2.86
C ILE A 200 9.47 -9.16 -3.39
N SER A 201 10.56 -8.38 -3.31
CA SER A 201 11.89 -8.83 -3.76
C SER A 201 12.36 -10.07 -3.04
N ALA A 202 12.17 -10.13 -1.71
CA ALA A 202 12.50 -11.32 -0.92
C ALA A 202 11.67 -12.55 -1.37
N THR A 203 10.37 -12.37 -1.62
CA THR A 203 9.48 -13.43 -2.11
C THR A 203 9.91 -13.94 -3.50
N LEU A 204 10.37 -13.06 -4.39
CA LEU A 204 10.87 -13.44 -5.71
C LEU A 204 12.17 -14.25 -5.62
N GLU A 205 13.08 -13.93 -4.70
CA GLU A 205 14.29 -14.73 -4.44
C GLU A 205 13.95 -16.13 -3.93
N GLU A 206 12.98 -16.25 -3.01
CA GLU A 206 12.48 -17.54 -2.54
C GLU A 206 11.87 -18.35 -3.68
N LEU A 207 11.07 -17.73 -4.54
CA LEU A 207 10.42 -18.37 -5.67
C LEU A 207 11.44 -18.84 -6.73
N ALA A 208 12.48 -18.05 -7.01
CA ALA A 208 13.57 -18.44 -7.89
C ALA A 208 14.33 -19.67 -7.35
N THR A 209 14.61 -19.67 -6.04
CA THR A 209 15.25 -20.83 -5.37
C THR A 209 14.35 -22.08 -5.43
N ALA A 210 13.05 -21.93 -5.23
CA ALA A 210 12.09 -23.04 -5.35
C ALA A 210 12.04 -23.59 -6.79
N SER A 211 12.03 -22.75 -7.80
CA SER A 211 12.06 -23.15 -9.22
C SER A 211 13.33 -23.94 -9.56
N GLN A 212 14.49 -23.47 -9.06
CA GLN A 212 15.74 -24.19 -9.23
C GLN A 212 15.68 -25.59 -8.55
N THR A 213 15.11 -25.66 -7.37
CA THR A 213 14.94 -26.93 -6.64
C THR A 213 14.05 -27.91 -7.39
N VAL A 214 12.94 -27.43 -7.99
CA VAL A 214 12.06 -28.25 -8.82
C VAL A 214 12.83 -28.80 -10.02
N THR A 215 13.62 -27.97 -10.70
CA THR A 215 14.45 -28.39 -11.85
C THR A 215 15.41 -29.53 -11.46
N GLU A 216 16.10 -29.40 -10.33
CA GLU A 216 17.02 -30.42 -9.83
C GLU A 216 16.29 -31.72 -9.46
N GLN A 217 15.13 -31.64 -8.84
CA GLN A 217 14.31 -32.78 -8.51
C GLN A 217 13.81 -33.53 -9.75
N GLN A 218 13.40 -32.78 -10.79
CA GLN A 218 12.98 -33.37 -12.06
C GLN A 218 14.13 -34.10 -12.79
N GLN A 219 15.34 -33.57 -12.75
CA GLN A 219 16.51 -34.28 -13.28
C GLN A 219 16.77 -35.59 -12.55
N LYS A 220 16.67 -35.61 -11.22
CA LYS A 220 16.79 -36.82 -10.42
C LYS A 220 15.70 -37.84 -10.76
N LEU A 221 14.44 -37.36 -10.88
CA LEU A 221 13.30 -38.18 -11.26
C LEU A 221 13.52 -38.83 -12.62
N ASN A 222 13.95 -38.08 -13.64
CA ASN A 222 14.25 -38.63 -14.96
C ASN A 222 15.33 -39.75 -14.93
N ASN A 223 16.36 -39.58 -14.10
CA ASN A 223 17.38 -40.61 -13.92
C ASN A 223 16.82 -41.88 -13.29
N GLU A 224 15.91 -41.76 -12.32
CA GLU A 224 15.27 -42.93 -11.70
C GLU A 224 14.30 -43.64 -12.69
N ILE A 225 13.57 -42.90 -13.46
CA ILE A 225 12.67 -43.42 -14.51
C ILE A 225 13.47 -44.21 -15.55
N ASP A 226 14.63 -43.68 -16.01
CA ASP A 226 15.53 -44.43 -16.92
C ASP A 226 15.99 -45.76 -16.34
N LYS A 227 16.33 -45.82 -15.04
CA LYS A 227 16.69 -47.07 -14.35
C LYS A 227 15.50 -48.05 -14.34
N VAL A 228 14.29 -47.56 -14.02
CA VAL A 228 13.06 -48.38 -14.04
C VAL A 228 12.81 -48.93 -15.43
N GLY A 229 12.99 -48.12 -16.49
CA GLY A 229 12.91 -48.57 -17.87
C GLY A 229 13.86 -49.72 -18.18
N LYS A 230 15.14 -49.59 -17.79
CA LYS A 230 16.15 -50.63 -17.99
C LYS A 230 15.84 -51.94 -17.21
N PHE A 231 15.24 -51.81 -16.02
CA PHE A 231 14.79 -52.99 -15.28
C PHE A 231 13.62 -53.70 -15.97
N ASN A 232 12.65 -52.91 -16.48
CA ASN A 232 11.51 -53.44 -17.23
C ASN A 232 11.96 -54.19 -18.50
N GLU A 233 12.95 -53.68 -19.23
CA GLU A 233 13.55 -54.37 -20.40
C GLU A 233 14.20 -55.72 -19.97
N LYS A 234 14.98 -55.73 -18.88
CA LYS A 234 15.59 -56.99 -18.35
C LYS A 234 14.52 -57.99 -17.95
N ILE A 235 13.43 -57.59 -17.31
CA ILE A 235 12.32 -58.46 -16.95
C ILE A 235 11.74 -59.10 -18.21
N ASN A 236 11.50 -58.30 -19.28
CA ASN A 236 11.01 -58.80 -20.56
C ASN A 236 11.93 -59.84 -21.18
N ASP A 237 13.27 -59.67 -21.11
CA ASP A 237 14.22 -60.65 -21.62
C ASP A 237 14.25 -61.95 -20.81
N ILE A 238 14.11 -61.85 -19.49
CA ILE A 238 13.96 -63.02 -18.63
C ILE A 238 12.67 -63.78 -18.94
N LEU A 239 11.55 -63.06 -19.12
CA LEU A 239 10.26 -63.69 -19.47
C LEU A 239 10.28 -64.40 -20.82
N LYS A 240 10.93 -63.82 -21.85
CA LYS A 240 11.17 -64.52 -23.13
C LYS A 240 11.92 -65.83 -22.92
N SER A 241 12.93 -65.82 -22.04
CA SER A 241 13.70 -67.01 -21.71
C SER A 241 12.86 -68.06 -20.96
N ILE A 242 12.02 -67.62 -20.00
CA ILE A 242 11.14 -68.56 -19.25
C ILE A 242 10.08 -69.12 -20.20
N THR A 243 9.48 -68.35 -21.09
CA THR A 243 8.51 -68.83 -22.10
C THR A 243 9.14 -69.84 -23.02
N LYS A 244 10.41 -69.66 -23.44
CA LYS A 244 11.16 -70.64 -24.23
C LYS A 244 11.43 -71.91 -23.43
N MET A 245 11.84 -71.85 -22.14
CA MET A 245 12.02 -73.01 -21.28
C MET A 245 10.70 -73.77 -21.08
N ALA A 246 9.61 -73.10 -20.79
CA ALA A 246 8.28 -73.69 -20.65
C ALA A 246 7.87 -74.40 -21.94
N THR A 247 8.08 -73.82 -23.11
CA THR A 247 7.79 -74.44 -24.41
C THR A 247 8.64 -75.77 -24.58
N ASN A 248 9.93 -75.68 -24.32
CA ASN A 248 10.82 -76.86 -24.40
C ASN A 248 10.41 -77.93 -23.40
N THR A 249 10.06 -77.55 -22.17
CA THR A 249 9.60 -78.49 -21.12
C THR A 249 8.28 -79.14 -21.51
N ARG A 250 7.36 -78.40 -22.14
CA ARG A 250 6.12 -78.99 -22.70
C ARG A 250 6.41 -80.03 -23.80
N ILE A 251 7.35 -79.71 -24.75
CA ILE A 251 7.75 -80.64 -25.79
C ILE A 251 8.38 -81.88 -25.17
N LEU A 252 9.24 -81.77 -24.17
CA LEU A 252 9.81 -82.87 -23.46
C LEU A 252 8.76 -83.75 -22.75
N GLY A 253 7.77 -83.14 -22.11
CA GLY A 253 6.59 -83.80 -21.56
C GLY A 253 5.76 -84.56 -22.58
N ILE A 254 5.58 -83.99 -23.80
CA ILE A 254 4.90 -84.65 -24.90
C ILE A 254 5.71 -85.90 -25.34
N ASN A 255 7.01 -85.74 -25.56
CA ASN A 255 7.90 -86.89 -25.95
C ASN A 255 7.89 -87.95 -24.92
N SER A 256 7.96 -87.61 -23.61
CA SER A 256 7.88 -88.55 -22.50
C SER A 256 6.53 -89.28 -22.42
N SER A 257 5.41 -88.57 -22.74
CA SER A 257 4.07 -89.19 -22.82
C SER A 257 4.00 -90.23 -23.95
N ILE A 258 4.60 -89.92 -25.12
CA ILE A 258 4.65 -90.86 -26.28
C ILE A 258 5.45 -92.13 -25.87
N GLU A 259 6.63 -91.97 -25.26
CA GLU A 259 7.47 -93.09 -24.86
C GLU A 259 6.81 -93.91 -23.77
N ALA A 260 6.12 -93.27 -22.81
CA ALA A 260 5.34 -93.94 -21.81
C ALA A 260 4.18 -94.82 -22.40
N ALA A 261 3.55 -94.33 -23.48
CA ALA A 261 2.53 -95.05 -24.20
C ALA A 261 3.15 -96.27 -24.97
N HIS A 262 4.37 -96.12 -25.47
CA HIS A 262 5.12 -97.22 -26.14
C HIS A 262 5.45 -98.37 -25.15
N ALA A 263 5.71 -98.04 -23.87
CA ALA A 263 6.02 -98.98 -22.84
C ALA A 263 4.81 -99.80 -22.30
N GLY A 264 3.60 -99.48 -22.76
CA GLY A 264 2.35 -100.20 -22.41
C GLY A 264 2.03 -100.17 -20.94
N GLU A 265 1.68 -101.27 -20.31
CA GLU A 265 1.31 -101.34 -18.88
C GLU A 265 2.44 -100.82 -17.93
N ALA A 266 3.70 -101.10 -18.27
CA ALA A 266 4.86 -100.65 -17.49
C ALA A 266 5.06 -99.11 -17.51
N GLY A 267 4.50 -98.44 -18.49
CA GLY A 267 4.66 -97.01 -18.68
C GLY A 267 3.58 -96.16 -18.00
N LYS A 268 2.51 -96.72 -17.41
CA LYS A 268 1.37 -95.97 -16.84
C LYS A 268 1.74 -94.89 -15.81
N GLY A 269 2.65 -95.19 -14.90
CA GLY A 269 3.14 -94.21 -13.92
C GLY A 269 3.92 -93.10 -14.55
N PHE A 270 4.75 -93.35 -15.57
CA PHE A 270 5.49 -92.33 -16.34
C PHE A 270 4.55 -91.44 -17.16
N ALA A 271 3.45 -91.96 -17.70
CA ALA A 271 2.48 -91.20 -18.45
C ALA A 271 1.76 -90.13 -17.59
N ILE A 272 1.52 -90.44 -16.30
CA ILE A 272 0.96 -89.50 -15.33
C ILE A 272 1.95 -88.32 -15.10
N VAL A 273 3.21 -88.64 -14.79
CA VAL A 273 4.27 -87.64 -14.55
C VAL A 273 4.50 -86.79 -15.80
N ALA A 274 4.53 -87.36 -16.99
CA ALA A 274 4.70 -86.67 -18.25
C ALA A 274 3.54 -85.63 -18.50
N ARG A 275 2.32 -86.01 -18.14
CA ARG A 275 1.17 -85.15 -18.24
C ARG A 275 1.22 -84.00 -17.23
N GLU A 276 1.67 -84.27 -16.01
CA GLU A 276 1.89 -83.25 -14.97
C GLU A 276 2.94 -82.21 -15.40
N ILE A 277 4.06 -82.71 -16.03
CA ILE A 277 5.10 -81.83 -16.60
C ILE A 277 4.52 -80.91 -17.71
N GLN A 278 3.64 -81.47 -18.55
CA GLN A 278 2.97 -80.64 -19.59
C GLN A 278 2.09 -79.53 -18.97
N THR A 279 1.27 -79.88 -17.97
CA THR A 279 0.41 -78.95 -17.25
C THR A 279 1.21 -77.84 -16.56
N LEU A 280 2.33 -78.22 -15.85
CA LEU A 280 3.21 -77.23 -15.23
C LEU A 280 3.90 -76.33 -16.26
N ALA A 281 4.30 -76.88 -17.41
CA ALA A 281 4.88 -76.03 -18.48
C ALA A 281 3.88 -75.13 -19.10
N GLU A 282 2.64 -75.52 -19.30
CA GLU A 282 1.54 -74.70 -19.79
C GLU A 282 1.20 -73.55 -18.81
N SER A 283 1.06 -73.88 -17.52
CA SER A 283 0.87 -72.87 -16.45
C SER A 283 2.01 -71.87 -16.37
N SER A 284 3.28 -72.37 -16.47
CA SER A 284 4.46 -71.49 -16.48
C SER A 284 4.43 -70.47 -17.69
N LYS A 285 3.96 -70.92 -18.85
CA LYS A 285 3.83 -70.11 -20.02
C LYS A 285 2.73 -69.05 -19.82
N GLU A 286 1.56 -69.46 -19.31
CA GLU A 286 0.43 -68.54 -19.02
C GLU A 286 0.84 -67.43 -18.05
N ILE A 287 1.53 -67.81 -16.93
CA ILE A 287 2.03 -66.83 -15.98
C ILE A 287 3.04 -65.88 -16.64
N SER A 288 3.92 -66.38 -17.50
CA SER A 288 4.89 -65.52 -18.23
C SER A 288 4.21 -64.55 -19.16
N ASP A 289 3.16 -64.98 -19.85
CA ASP A 289 2.37 -64.10 -20.76
C ASP A 289 1.59 -63.03 -19.97
N GLU A 290 1.04 -63.36 -18.79
CA GLU A 290 0.43 -62.41 -17.88
C GLU A 290 1.42 -61.36 -17.37
N ILE A 291 2.62 -61.75 -16.94
CA ILE A 291 3.67 -60.83 -16.49
C ILE A 291 4.13 -59.93 -17.66
N LEU A 292 4.19 -60.45 -18.91
CA LEU A 292 4.47 -59.64 -20.11
C LEU A 292 3.44 -58.54 -20.32
N GLN A 293 2.15 -58.78 -20.04
CA GLN A 293 1.13 -57.74 -20.06
C GLN A 293 1.38 -56.67 -19.02
N PHE A 294 1.72 -57.04 -17.78
CA PHE A 294 2.05 -56.09 -16.72
C PHE A 294 3.28 -55.24 -17.05
N THR A 295 4.35 -55.84 -17.59
CA THR A 295 5.56 -55.11 -18.00
C THR A 295 5.27 -54.13 -19.16
N SER A 296 4.33 -54.46 -20.06
CA SER A 296 3.85 -53.56 -21.09
C SER A 296 3.10 -52.37 -20.50
N GLN A 297 2.23 -52.57 -19.49
CA GLN A 297 1.54 -51.47 -18.78
C GLN A 297 2.52 -50.59 -18.00
N ILE A 298 3.55 -51.19 -17.38
CA ILE A 298 4.63 -50.45 -16.71
C ILE A 298 5.35 -49.54 -17.72
N LYS A 299 5.64 -50.04 -18.94
CA LYS A 299 6.28 -49.23 -19.98
C LYS A 299 5.41 -48.02 -20.36
N VAL A 300 4.11 -48.16 -20.57
CA VAL A 300 3.20 -47.05 -20.83
C VAL A 300 3.21 -46.05 -19.69
N SER A 301 3.23 -46.50 -18.43
CA SER A 301 3.30 -45.62 -17.26
C SER A 301 4.62 -44.84 -17.20
N ILE A 302 5.75 -45.47 -17.56
CA ILE A 302 7.06 -44.83 -17.66
C ILE A 302 7.03 -43.73 -18.70
N ASP A 303 6.55 -44.02 -19.93
CA ASP A 303 6.47 -43.03 -21.02
C ASP A 303 5.60 -41.85 -20.63
N THR A 304 4.43 -42.07 -20.02
CA THR A 304 3.56 -41.04 -19.50
C THR A 304 4.25 -40.21 -18.42
N THR A 305 5.03 -40.82 -17.53
CA THR A 305 5.75 -40.08 -16.47
C THR A 305 6.86 -39.21 -17.04
N ILE A 306 7.54 -39.65 -18.10
CA ILE A 306 8.54 -38.84 -18.83
C ILE A 306 7.87 -37.62 -19.43
N ASP A 307 6.72 -37.78 -20.09
CA ASP A 307 6.00 -36.68 -20.67
C ASP A 307 5.59 -35.62 -19.63
N HIS A 308 5.05 -36.08 -18.49
CA HIS A 308 4.71 -35.17 -17.40
C HIS A 308 5.92 -34.48 -16.77
N SER A 309 7.05 -35.20 -16.67
CA SER A 309 8.31 -34.63 -16.19
C SER A 309 8.80 -33.52 -17.12
N GLN A 310 8.73 -33.72 -18.43
CA GLN A 310 9.10 -32.71 -19.42
C GLN A 310 8.19 -31.48 -19.36
N MET A 311 6.87 -31.68 -19.27
CA MET A 311 5.92 -30.56 -19.08
C MET A 311 6.20 -29.76 -17.82
N THR A 312 6.60 -30.42 -16.73
CA THR A 312 6.97 -29.75 -15.48
C THR A 312 8.22 -28.90 -15.67
N LEU A 313 9.25 -29.41 -16.35
CA LEU A 313 10.46 -28.64 -16.67
C LEU A 313 10.15 -27.40 -17.54
N ASP A 314 9.34 -27.58 -18.57
CA ASP A 314 8.94 -26.47 -19.47
C ASP A 314 8.17 -25.37 -18.68
N THR A 315 7.25 -25.79 -17.80
CA THR A 315 6.50 -24.88 -16.94
C THR A 315 7.42 -24.14 -15.95
N THR A 316 8.38 -24.86 -15.36
CA THR A 316 9.34 -24.25 -14.42
C THR A 316 10.26 -23.26 -15.12
N GLN A 317 10.65 -23.53 -16.36
CA GLN A 317 11.46 -22.61 -17.16
C GLN A 317 10.66 -21.34 -17.51
N ALA A 318 9.39 -21.46 -17.89
CA ALA A 318 8.50 -20.31 -18.12
C ALA A 318 8.34 -19.48 -16.84
N GLN A 319 8.11 -20.14 -15.70
CA GLN A 319 8.01 -19.50 -14.39
C GLN A 319 9.29 -18.72 -14.02
N SER A 320 10.47 -19.27 -14.31
CA SER A 320 11.73 -18.54 -14.07
C SER A 320 11.84 -17.25 -14.88
N SER A 321 11.39 -17.28 -16.13
CA SER A 321 11.36 -16.08 -16.99
C SER A 321 10.36 -15.04 -16.47
N GLU A 322 9.19 -15.47 -15.99
CA GLU A 322 8.20 -14.58 -15.38
C GLU A 322 8.72 -13.94 -14.08
N ILE A 323 9.45 -14.70 -13.25
CA ILE A 323 10.10 -14.18 -12.04
C ILE A 323 11.09 -13.06 -12.38
N GLU A 324 11.91 -13.24 -13.43
CA GLU A 324 12.85 -12.22 -13.89
C GLU A 324 12.11 -10.95 -14.39
N GLU A 325 11.03 -11.12 -15.12
CA GLU A 325 10.21 -9.98 -15.59
C GLU A 325 9.59 -9.23 -14.41
N VAL A 326 9.01 -9.93 -13.44
CA VAL A 326 8.44 -9.30 -12.24
C VAL A 326 9.53 -8.60 -11.43
N ALA A 327 10.72 -9.18 -11.28
CA ALA A 327 11.84 -8.56 -10.58
C ALA A 327 12.26 -7.23 -11.25
N ASN A 328 12.32 -7.19 -12.58
CA ASN A 328 12.61 -5.97 -13.34
C ASN A 328 11.51 -4.90 -13.14
N ASN A 329 10.23 -5.30 -13.12
CA ASN A 329 9.12 -4.40 -12.89
C ASN A 329 9.17 -3.81 -11.46
N VAL A 330 9.51 -4.62 -10.46
CA VAL A 330 9.69 -4.16 -9.08
C VAL A 330 10.83 -3.14 -8.99
N GLN A 331 11.97 -3.36 -9.66
CA GLN A 331 13.06 -2.37 -9.69
C GLN A 331 12.63 -1.04 -10.32
N GLN A 332 11.84 -1.07 -11.38
CA GLN A 332 11.29 0.15 -11.98
C GLN A 332 10.34 0.88 -11.02
N MET A 333 9.50 0.15 -10.30
CA MET A 333 8.59 0.74 -9.31
C MET A 333 9.35 1.36 -8.13
N VAL A 334 10.43 0.74 -7.66
CA VAL A 334 11.33 1.32 -6.65
C VAL A 334 11.91 2.65 -7.14
N HIS A 335 12.36 2.71 -8.39
CA HIS A 335 12.88 3.94 -9.00
C HIS A 335 11.80 5.04 -9.06
N LEU A 336 10.59 4.71 -9.53
CA LEU A 336 9.48 5.67 -9.59
C LEU A 336 9.08 6.18 -8.21
N THR A 337 9.12 5.31 -7.19
CA THR A 337 8.84 5.72 -5.80
C THR A 337 9.91 6.69 -5.28
N TYR A 338 11.17 6.47 -5.63
CA TYR A 338 12.26 7.38 -5.29
C TYR A 338 12.13 8.73 -6.02
N GLU A 339 11.75 8.73 -7.30
CA GLU A 339 11.47 9.97 -8.04
C GLU A 339 10.30 10.75 -7.43
N LEU A 340 9.24 10.06 -7.02
CA LEU A 340 8.11 10.67 -6.32
C LEU A 340 8.55 11.34 -5.02
N ASP A 341 9.35 10.67 -4.20
CA ASP A 341 9.91 11.22 -2.95
C ASP A 341 10.76 12.48 -3.22
N ASN A 342 11.61 12.43 -4.25
CA ASN A 342 12.42 13.59 -4.64
C ASN A 342 11.58 14.77 -5.16
N MET A 343 10.53 14.52 -5.94
CA MET A 343 9.61 15.58 -6.38
C MET A 343 8.92 16.26 -5.21
N MET A 344 8.48 15.49 -4.22
CA MET A 344 7.86 16.04 -3.01
C MET A 344 8.82 16.94 -2.22
N LYS A 345 10.08 16.55 -2.11
CA LYS A 345 11.13 17.33 -1.44
C LYS A 345 11.57 18.58 -2.21
N SER A 346 11.43 18.60 -3.53
CA SER A 346 11.81 19.75 -4.36
C SER A 346 10.75 20.86 -4.38
N VAL A 347 9.58 20.65 -3.83
CA VAL A 347 8.50 21.66 -3.71
C VAL A 347 8.63 22.48 -2.42
N GLU A 348 9.64 22.22 -1.60
CA GLU A 348 10.07 23.09 -0.50
C GLU A 348 10.85 24.31 -1.04
#